data_7bd000d8a5c87a9d8a257a53b50db0f1
#
_entry.id   7bd000d8a5c87a9d8a257a53b50db0f1
#
_cell.length_a   1.000
_cell.length_b   1.000
_cell.length_c   1.000
_cell.angle_alpha   90.00
_cell.angle_beta   90.00
_cell.angle_gamma   90.00
#
_symmetry.space_group_name_H-M   'P 1'
#
loop_
_entity.id
_entity.type
_entity.pdbx_description
1 polymer ?
#
loop_
_entity_poly.entity_id
_entity_poly.type
_entity_poly.pdbx_seq_one_letter_code
_entity_poly.pdbx_strand_id
1 'polypeptide(L)'
;MNLRQPGALALAACLLAAIGCGGPAARQGEATPMTPEQKLAGLGLALPAAPKPVGAYVPAVRTGNLLFVSGQLPMREGQLMAAGHVGREVSLQEAQACARQAALNALAVVAAEIGGLSKVARIVRITGHVASAPGFTDQPKVLNGASELLVQVFGDAGRHSRAAVGAAELPLGAPVELEMIVEVQP
;
A
#
# COMPACT_ATOMS: atom_id res chain seq x y z
N MET A 1 -61.33 50.01 39.66
CA MET A 1 -62.36 49.64 40.66
C MET A 1 -62.13 48.18 41.04
N ASN A 2 -61.63 48.01 42.23
CA ASN A 2 -61.79 46.86 43.17
C ASN A 2 -61.44 45.42 42.67
N LEU A 3 -60.39 44.91 43.26
CA LEU A 3 -60.23 44.05 44.46
C LEU A 3 -60.54 42.55 44.16
N ARG A 4 -59.73 41.62 44.39
CA ARG A 4 -59.15 41.01 45.62
C ARG A 4 -58.36 39.71 45.23
N GLN A 5 -57.20 39.57 45.79
CA GLN A 5 -56.63 38.22 46.12
C GLN A 5 -57.42 37.66 47.34
N PRO A 6 -57.36 36.38 47.70
CA PRO A 6 -56.15 35.62 48.05
C PRO A 6 -56.26 34.10 47.85
N GLY A 7 -55.21 33.42 48.20
CA GLY A 7 -55.26 31.99 48.53
C GLY A 7 -53.97 31.20 48.26
N ALA A 8 -53.09 31.25 49.27
CA ALA A 8 -51.92 30.33 49.31
C ALA A 8 -52.33 28.91 49.67
N LEU A 9 -51.78 27.90 49.01
CA LEU A 9 -51.63 26.59 49.63
C LEU A 9 -50.30 25.99 49.14
N ALA A 10 -49.37 25.77 50.07
CA ALA A 10 -48.13 25.12 49.93
C ALA A 10 -48.37 23.61 49.83
N LEU A 11 -47.82 22.97 48.82
CA LEU A 11 -47.63 21.50 48.83
C LEU A 11 -46.14 21.21 48.62
N ALA A 12 -45.51 20.70 49.66
CA ALA A 12 -44.18 20.15 49.65
C ALA A 12 -44.19 18.85 48.84
N ALA A 13 -43.39 18.81 47.76
CA ALA A 13 -43.11 17.58 47.03
C ALA A 13 -41.66 17.18 47.25
N CYS A 14 -41.46 16.04 47.88
CA CYS A 14 -40.16 15.39 48.13
C CYS A 14 -39.42 15.17 46.83
N LEU A 15 -38.22 15.76 46.71
CA LEU A 15 -37.25 15.41 45.68
C LEU A 15 -36.54 14.09 46.10
N LEU A 16 -36.91 12.95 45.49
CA LEU A 16 -36.09 11.73 45.50
C LEU A 16 -34.94 11.92 44.49
N ALA A 17 -33.75 12.19 45.00
CA ALA A 17 -32.51 12.13 44.18
C ALA A 17 -32.19 10.69 43.86
N ALA A 18 -32.46 10.27 42.61
CA ALA A 18 -31.94 9.04 42.06
C ALA A 18 -30.45 9.23 41.73
N ILE A 19 -29.60 8.72 42.62
CA ILE A 19 -28.15 8.59 42.34
C ILE A 19 -27.98 7.46 41.32
N GLY A 20 -27.96 7.84 40.04
CA GLY A 20 -27.56 6.92 38.95
C GLY A 20 -26.05 6.63 39.06
N CYS A 21 -25.69 5.42 39.55
CA CYS A 21 -24.35 4.89 39.39
C CYS A 21 -24.11 4.66 37.89
N GLY A 22 -23.53 5.67 37.22
CA GLY A 22 -22.94 5.49 35.91
C GLY A 22 -21.64 4.69 36.04
N GLY A 23 -21.73 3.37 35.84
CA GLY A 23 -20.54 2.54 35.69
C GLY A 23 -19.65 3.05 34.52
N PRO A 24 -18.33 2.88 34.59
CA PRO A 24 -17.45 3.31 33.49
C PRO A 24 -17.85 2.59 32.21
N ALA A 25 -18.23 3.38 31.20
CA ALA A 25 -18.45 2.85 29.84
C ALA A 25 -17.19 2.11 29.41
N ALA A 26 -17.32 0.80 29.17
CA ALA A 26 -16.24 -0.01 28.63
C ALA A 26 -15.78 0.66 27.33
N ARG A 27 -14.55 1.16 27.31
CA ARG A 27 -13.90 1.61 26.08
C ARG A 27 -13.92 0.43 25.12
N GLN A 28 -14.69 0.53 24.06
CA GLN A 28 -14.62 -0.41 22.95
C GLN A 28 -13.15 -0.37 22.49
N GLY A 29 -12.46 -1.50 22.63
CA GLY A 29 -11.06 -1.61 22.22
C GLY A 29 -10.93 -1.20 20.77
N GLU A 30 -10.21 -0.11 20.49
CA GLU A 30 -9.84 0.25 19.13
C GLU A 30 -9.06 -0.93 18.55
N ALA A 31 -9.62 -1.53 17.50
CA ALA A 31 -8.94 -2.62 16.81
C ALA A 31 -7.58 -2.09 16.31
N THR A 32 -6.49 -2.71 16.76
CA THR A 32 -5.15 -2.35 16.32
C THR A 32 -5.10 -2.40 14.79
N PRO A 33 -4.66 -1.33 14.12
CA PRO A 33 -4.58 -1.32 12.65
C PRO A 33 -3.73 -2.49 12.14
N MET A 34 -4.22 -3.17 11.12
CA MET A 34 -3.48 -4.29 10.50
C MET A 34 -2.14 -3.81 9.95
N THR A 35 -1.08 -4.59 10.20
CA THR A 35 0.24 -4.34 9.62
C THR A 35 0.25 -4.58 8.11
N PRO A 36 1.22 -4.00 7.36
CA PRO A 36 1.36 -4.27 5.94
C PRO A 36 1.49 -5.76 5.62
N GLU A 37 2.18 -6.52 6.45
CA GLU A 37 2.33 -7.97 6.30
C GLU A 37 1.01 -8.70 6.50
N GLN A 38 0.20 -8.31 7.48
CA GLN A 38 -1.14 -8.87 7.69
C GLN A 38 -2.08 -8.55 6.53
N LYS A 39 -1.97 -7.35 5.95
CA LYS A 39 -2.75 -6.99 4.75
C LYS A 39 -2.34 -7.80 3.53
N LEU A 40 -1.03 -8.04 3.33
CA LEU A 40 -0.56 -8.96 2.29
C LEU A 40 -1.13 -10.36 2.48
N ALA A 41 -1.07 -10.91 3.69
CA ALA A 41 -1.65 -12.22 4.00
C ALA A 41 -3.16 -12.26 3.75
N GLY A 42 -3.89 -11.20 4.08
CA GLY A 42 -5.32 -11.05 3.77
C GLY A 42 -5.64 -11.02 2.28
N LEU A 43 -4.67 -10.62 1.43
CA LEU A 43 -4.76 -10.69 -0.03
C LEU A 43 -4.31 -12.05 -0.61
N GLY A 44 -3.97 -13.02 0.26
CA GLY A 44 -3.42 -14.31 -0.15
C GLY A 44 -1.99 -14.21 -0.69
N LEU A 45 -1.25 -13.14 -0.33
CA LEU A 45 0.11 -12.87 -0.77
C LEU A 45 1.11 -13.05 0.38
N ALA A 46 2.29 -13.58 0.04
CA ALA A 46 3.45 -13.57 0.90
C ALA A 46 4.61 -12.87 0.19
N LEU A 47 5.47 -12.19 0.95
CA LEU A 47 6.70 -11.64 0.38
C LEU A 47 7.59 -12.80 -0.09
N PRO A 48 8.10 -12.76 -1.33
CA PRO A 48 9.11 -13.72 -1.76
C PRO A 48 10.43 -13.47 -1.02
N ALA A 49 11.38 -14.40 -1.14
CA ALA A 49 12.76 -14.10 -0.78
C ALA A 49 13.26 -12.90 -1.60
N ALA A 50 13.94 -11.97 -0.94
CA ALA A 50 14.49 -10.81 -1.64
C ALA A 50 15.44 -11.26 -2.77
N PRO A 51 15.23 -10.79 -4.01
CA PRO A 51 16.08 -11.19 -5.14
C PRO A 51 17.52 -10.74 -4.91
N LYS A 52 18.47 -11.59 -5.31
CA LYS A 52 19.88 -11.20 -5.32
C LYS A 52 20.17 -10.40 -6.60
N PRO A 53 21.05 -9.38 -6.53
CA PRO A 53 21.45 -8.63 -7.71
C PRO A 53 22.20 -9.56 -8.69
N VAL A 54 21.96 -9.36 -9.99
CA VAL A 54 22.61 -10.13 -11.06
C VAL A 54 23.88 -9.48 -11.59
N GLY A 55 24.39 -8.43 -10.94
CA GLY A 55 25.57 -7.66 -11.37
C GLY A 55 26.29 -6.97 -10.22
N ALA A 56 27.21 -6.07 -10.55
CA ALA A 56 28.00 -5.31 -9.58
C ALA A 56 27.22 -4.12 -9.02
N TYR A 57 26.00 -4.34 -8.52
CA TYR A 57 25.15 -3.36 -7.86
C TYR A 57 24.46 -3.98 -6.63
N VAL A 58 23.76 -3.17 -5.84
CA VAL A 58 23.03 -3.60 -4.65
C VAL A 58 21.52 -3.51 -4.90
N PRO A 59 20.70 -4.33 -4.20
CA PRO A 59 19.24 -4.33 -4.39
C PRO A 59 18.59 -3.00 -4.02
N ALA A 60 19.17 -2.29 -3.04
CA ALA A 60 18.71 -0.96 -2.65
C ALA A 60 19.84 -0.14 -2.04
N VAL A 61 19.68 1.19 -2.06
CA VAL A 61 20.58 2.16 -1.41
C VAL A 61 19.75 3.05 -0.50
N ARG A 62 20.16 3.16 0.75
CA ARG A 62 19.55 4.09 1.72
C ARG A 62 20.36 5.38 1.79
N THR A 63 19.66 6.53 1.73
CA THR A 63 20.22 7.85 2.01
C THR A 63 19.24 8.64 2.89
N GLY A 64 19.67 8.96 4.11
CA GLY A 64 18.75 9.50 5.12
C GLY A 64 17.59 8.55 5.41
N ASN A 65 16.38 9.06 5.23
CA ASN A 65 15.13 8.28 5.37
C ASN A 65 14.58 7.76 4.03
N LEU A 66 15.31 7.92 2.91
CA LEU A 66 14.89 7.40 1.61
C LEU A 66 15.64 6.11 1.27
N LEU A 67 14.91 5.13 0.78
CA LEU A 67 15.42 3.87 0.24
C LEU A 67 15.10 3.83 -1.26
N PHE A 68 16.14 3.73 -2.07
CA PHE A 68 16.07 3.60 -3.53
C PHE A 68 16.23 2.13 -3.88
N VAL A 69 15.19 1.52 -4.41
CA VAL A 69 15.15 0.10 -4.80
C VAL A 69 15.45 -0.01 -6.28
N SER A 70 16.41 -0.86 -6.62
CA SER A 70 16.79 -1.18 -8.01
C SER A 70 15.64 -1.81 -8.77
N GLY A 71 15.71 -1.81 -10.11
CA GLY A 71 14.71 -2.39 -10.99
C GLY A 71 14.38 -3.83 -10.63
N GLN A 72 13.11 -4.13 -10.50
CA GLN A 72 12.59 -5.46 -10.18
C GLN A 72 11.78 -6.00 -11.36
N LEU A 73 12.14 -7.20 -11.79
CA LEU A 73 11.41 -7.96 -12.80
C LEU A 73 10.30 -8.79 -12.13
N PRO A 74 9.27 -9.22 -12.89
CA PRO A 74 8.17 -10.05 -12.39
C PRO A 74 8.60 -11.51 -12.22
N MET A 75 9.61 -11.75 -11.37
CA MET A 75 10.09 -13.09 -11.04
C MET A 75 9.19 -13.75 -10.01
N ARG A 76 8.82 -15.00 -10.26
CA ARG A 76 8.11 -15.86 -9.31
C ARG A 76 8.80 -17.22 -9.28
N GLU A 77 9.20 -17.69 -8.10
CA GLU A 77 9.90 -18.97 -7.90
C GLU A 77 11.14 -19.15 -8.80
N GLY A 78 11.87 -18.05 -9.02
CA GLY A 78 13.08 -18.03 -9.85
C GLY A 78 12.82 -17.98 -11.36
N GLN A 79 11.57 -17.92 -11.80
CA GLN A 79 11.20 -17.85 -13.21
C GLN A 79 10.50 -16.53 -13.55
N LEU A 80 10.68 -16.04 -14.77
CA LEU A 80 9.95 -14.91 -15.28
C LEU A 80 8.48 -15.32 -15.54
N MET A 81 7.51 -14.53 -15.07
CA MET A 81 6.09 -14.86 -15.22
C MET A 81 5.61 -14.83 -16.67
N ALA A 82 6.17 -13.93 -17.49
CA ALA A 82 5.88 -13.80 -18.91
C ALA A 82 7.08 -13.16 -19.61
N ALA A 83 7.23 -13.37 -20.90
CA ALA A 83 8.26 -12.77 -21.74
C ALA A 83 7.62 -12.20 -23.02
N GLY A 84 8.17 -11.09 -23.53
CA GLY A 84 7.74 -10.44 -24.76
C GLY A 84 7.12 -9.07 -24.53
N HIS A 85 6.63 -8.46 -25.61
CA HIS A 85 6.11 -7.11 -25.63
C HIS A 85 4.61 -7.08 -25.28
N VAL A 86 4.24 -6.14 -24.44
CA VAL A 86 2.85 -5.89 -24.10
C VAL A 86 2.12 -5.29 -25.32
N GLY A 87 0.98 -5.87 -25.63
CA GLY A 87 0.21 -5.53 -26.84
C GLY A 87 0.56 -6.41 -28.05
N ARG A 88 1.46 -7.39 -27.91
CA ARG A 88 1.78 -8.40 -28.92
C ARG A 88 1.81 -9.81 -28.30
N GLU A 89 2.90 -10.21 -27.61
CA GLU A 89 3.01 -11.53 -26.97
C GLU A 89 2.33 -11.56 -25.60
N VAL A 90 2.30 -10.43 -24.89
CA VAL A 90 1.77 -10.30 -23.54
C VAL A 90 0.53 -9.40 -23.56
N SER A 91 -0.57 -9.91 -23.02
CA SER A 91 -1.80 -9.13 -22.87
C SER A 91 -1.68 -8.06 -21.80
N LEU A 92 -2.55 -7.06 -21.84
CA LEU A 92 -2.63 -6.02 -20.80
C LEU A 92 -2.84 -6.64 -19.40
N GLN A 93 -3.71 -7.63 -19.30
CA GLN A 93 -4.02 -8.28 -18.02
C GLN A 93 -2.82 -9.05 -17.46
N GLU A 94 -2.09 -9.78 -18.28
CA GLU A 94 -0.85 -10.48 -17.88
C GLU A 94 0.21 -9.46 -17.46
N ALA A 95 0.36 -8.37 -18.20
CA ALA A 95 1.29 -7.29 -17.87
C ALA A 95 0.95 -6.61 -16.53
N GLN A 96 -0.35 -6.43 -16.21
CA GLN A 96 -0.79 -5.95 -14.90
C GLN A 96 -0.41 -6.92 -13.78
N ALA A 97 -0.58 -8.23 -14.00
CA ALA A 97 -0.15 -9.25 -13.05
C ALA A 97 1.39 -9.24 -12.87
N CYS A 98 2.14 -9.03 -13.95
CA CYS A 98 3.60 -8.85 -13.91
C CYS A 98 3.99 -7.60 -13.11
N ALA A 99 3.34 -6.45 -13.34
CA ALA A 99 3.59 -5.22 -12.58
C ALA A 99 3.31 -5.41 -11.08
N ARG A 100 2.23 -6.12 -10.73
CA ARG A 100 1.90 -6.49 -9.35
C ARG A 100 2.99 -7.35 -8.71
N GLN A 101 3.50 -8.35 -9.43
CA GLN A 101 4.58 -9.21 -8.95
C GLN A 101 5.90 -8.44 -8.79
N ALA A 102 6.25 -7.59 -9.75
CA ALA A 102 7.45 -6.75 -9.66
C ALA A 102 7.40 -5.83 -8.43
N ALA A 103 6.23 -5.25 -8.12
CA ALA A 103 6.02 -4.48 -6.89
C ALA A 103 6.16 -5.34 -5.63
N LEU A 104 5.66 -6.58 -5.64
CA LEU A 104 5.83 -7.52 -4.51
C LEU A 104 7.30 -7.86 -4.29
N ASN A 105 8.07 -8.06 -5.37
CA ASN A 105 9.52 -8.30 -5.31
C ASN A 105 10.26 -7.06 -4.75
N ALA A 106 9.88 -5.85 -5.18
CA ALA A 106 10.42 -4.62 -4.62
C ALA A 106 10.13 -4.49 -3.11
N LEU A 107 8.91 -4.84 -2.67
CA LEU A 107 8.56 -4.86 -1.24
C LEU A 107 9.37 -5.90 -0.45
N ALA A 108 9.72 -7.04 -1.06
CA ALA A 108 10.60 -8.02 -0.44
C ALA A 108 12.01 -7.45 -0.21
N VAL A 109 12.56 -6.71 -1.18
CA VAL A 109 13.83 -5.98 -1.03
C VAL A 109 13.72 -4.96 0.09
N VAL A 110 12.65 -4.13 0.10
CA VAL A 110 12.41 -3.14 1.17
C VAL A 110 12.40 -3.83 2.54
N ALA A 111 11.61 -4.88 2.70
CA ALA A 111 11.51 -5.60 3.98
C ALA A 111 12.86 -6.17 4.44
N ALA A 112 13.67 -6.70 3.54
CA ALA A 112 14.99 -7.24 3.85
C ALA A 112 15.95 -6.12 4.30
N GLU A 113 15.94 -4.97 3.64
CA GLU A 113 16.84 -3.84 3.94
C GLU A 113 16.52 -3.13 5.26
N ILE A 114 15.24 -3.01 5.62
CA ILE A 114 14.83 -2.24 6.81
C ILE A 114 14.30 -3.12 7.94
N GLY A 115 14.21 -4.44 7.74
CA GLY A 115 13.74 -5.40 8.75
C GLY A 115 12.23 -5.40 8.96
N GLY A 116 11.44 -5.23 7.90
CA GLY A 116 9.98 -5.35 7.88
C GLY A 116 9.26 -4.13 7.29
N LEU A 117 8.10 -4.37 6.67
CA LEU A 117 7.32 -3.33 5.99
C LEU A 117 6.65 -2.35 6.96
N SER A 118 6.49 -2.71 8.23
CA SER A 118 5.94 -1.82 9.26
C SER A 118 6.78 -0.56 9.49
N LYS A 119 8.05 -0.58 9.05
CA LYS A 119 8.95 0.59 9.11
C LYS A 119 8.84 1.52 7.90
N VAL A 120 8.02 1.19 6.93
CA VAL A 120 7.74 2.08 5.78
C VAL A 120 6.86 3.22 6.26
N ALA A 121 7.32 4.46 6.08
CA ALA A 121 6.53 5.66 6.32
C ALA A 121 5.57 5.93 5.16
N ARG A 122 6.07 5.82 3.91
CA ARG A 122 5.26 5.92 2.69
C ARG A 122 6.01 5.44 1.46
N ILE A 123 5.26 5.08 0.42
CA ILE A 123 5.79 4.93 -0.93
C ILE A 123 5.87 6.32 -1.56
N VAL A 124 7.06 6.75 -1.97
CA VAL A 124 7.29 8.09 -2.54
C VAL A 124 7.05 8.09 -4.04
N ARG A 125 7.64 7.12 -4.74
CA ARG A 125 7.60 7.05 -6.20
C ARG A 125 7.74 5.60 -6.67
N ILE A 126 7.09 5.29 -7.78
CA ILE A 126 7.46 4.16 -8.64
C ILE A 126 7.72 4.65 -10.06
N THR A 127 8.69 4.00 -10.72
CA THR A 127 8.90 4.11 -12.16
C THR A 127 8.73 2.73 -12.76
N GLY A 128 7.83 2.60 -13.72
CA GLY A 128 7.63 1.33 -14.43
C GLY A 128 7.97 1.47 -15.89
N HIS A 129 8.82 0.56 -16.35
CA HIS A 129 9.22 0.36 -17.72
C HIS A 129 8.41 -0.79 -18.29
N VAL A 130 7.80 -0.60 -19.45
CA VAL A 130 6.95 -1.61 -20.10
C VAL A 130 7.51 -1.90 -21.48
N ALA A 131 7.99 -3.12 -21.71
CA ALA A 131 8.36 -3.57 -23.04
C ALA A 131 7.11 -3.53 -23.93
N SER A 132 7.04 -2.54 -24.81
CA SER A 132 5.80 -2.17 -25.50
C SER A 132 5.90 -2.51 -26.99
N ALA A 133 4.90 -3.20 -27.53
CA ALA A 133 4.76 -3.34 -28.96
C ALA A 133 4.55 -1.97 -29.63
N PRO A 134 4.93 -1.80 -30.90
CA PRO A 134 4.66 -0.57 -31.64
C PRO A 134 3.18 -0.16 -31.55
N GLY A 135 2.93 1.10 -31.18
CA GLY A 135 1.58 1.64 -31.03
C GLY A 135 0.89 1.32 -29.70
N PHE A 136 1.48 0.55 -28.79
CA PHE A 136 0.93 0.35 -27.45
C PHE A 136 1.13 1.61 -26.61
N THR A 137 0.02 2.14 -26.06
CA THR A 137 0.04 3.41 -25.28
C THR A 137 -0.59 3.25 -23.88
N ASP A 138 -0.93 2.03 -23.48
CA ASP A 138 -1.60 1.73 -22.21
C ASP A 138 -0.63 1.37 -21.06
N GLN A 139 0.64 1.82 -21.13
CA GLN A 139 1.61 1.63 -20.04
C GLN A 139 1.08 2.08 -18.67
N PRO A 140 0.32 3.20 -18.53
CA PRO A 140 -0.27 3.56 -17.26
C PRO A 140 -1.26 2.51 -16.72
N LYS A 141 -2.01 1.82 -17.60
CA LYS A 141 -2.93 0.75 -17.21
C LYS A 141 -2.17 -0.48 -16.71
N VAL A 142 -1.04 -0.82 -17.34
CA VAL A 142 -0.16 -1.91 -16.87
C VAL A 142 0.27 -1.65 -15.43
N LEU A 143 0.75 -0.44 -15.15
CA LEU A 143 1.27 -0.07 -13.82
C LEU A 143 0.19 0.02 -12.74
N ASN A 144 -1.11 -0.01 -13.09
CA ASN A 144 -2.18 -0.09 -12.10
C ASN A 144 -2.04 -1.36 -11.24
N GLY A 145 -1.58 -2.48 -11.81
CA GLY A 145 -1.33 -3.70 -11.04
C GLY A 145 -0.38 -3.49 -9.84
N ALA A 146 0.68 -2.70 -10.04
CA ALA A 146 1.60 -2.31 -8.96
C ALA A 146 0.97 -1.29 -8.01
N SER A 147 0.39 -0.21 -8.56
CA SER A 147 -0.16 0.89 -7.76
C SER A 147 -1.29 0.44 -6.84
N GLU A 148 -2.17 -0.41 -7.32
CA GLU A 148 -3.29 -0.96 -6.54
C GLU A 148 -2.79 -1.84 -5.40
N LEU A 149 -1.78 -2.69 -5.63
CA LEU A 149 -1.16 -3.46 -4.56
C LEU A 149 -0.62 -2.56 -3.45
N LEU A 150 0.15 -1.52 -3.81
CA LEU A 150 0.75 -0.61 -2.84
C LEU A 150 -0.32 0.11 -2.00
N VAL A 151 -1.42 0.55 -2.61
CA VAL A 151 -2.54 1.17 -1.89
C VAL A 151 -3.27 0.15 -1.01
N GLN A 152 -3.49 -1.08 -1.48
CA GLN A 152 -4.10 -2.15 -0.68
C GLN A 152 -3.27 -2.46 0.58
N VAL A 153 -1.94 -2.44 0.46
CA VAL A 153 -1.03 -2.78 1.58
C VAL A 153 -0.84 -1.60 2.55
N PHE A 154 -0.62 -0.39 2.03
CA PHE A 154 -0.23 0.76 2.85
C PHE A 154 -1.34 1.79 3.03
N GLY A 155 -2.49 1.65 2.38
CA GLY A 155 -3.55 2.66 2.41
C GLY A 155 -3.06 3.98 1.80
N ASP A 156 -3.29 5.10 2.47
CA ASP A 156 -2.87 6.43 1.99
C ASP A 156 -1.35 6.57 1.88
N ALA A 157 -0.58 5.89 2.72
CA ALA A 157 0.88 5.83 2.62
C ALA A 157 1.37 5.10 1.35
N GLY A 158 0.51 4.31 0.71
CA GLY A 158 0.77 3.66 -0.58
C GLY A 158 0.52 4.55 -1.80
N ARG A 159 -0.08 5.74 -1.65
CA ARG A 159 -0.29 6.71 -2.72
C ARG A 159 1.03 7.40 -3.06
N HIS A 160 1.46 7.26 -4.30
CA HIS A 160 2.82 7.62 -4.74
C HIS A 160 2.79 8.40 -6.06
N SER A 161 3.86 9.14 -6.35
CA SER A 161 4.11 9.67 -7.69
C SER A 161 4.53 8.54 -8.63
N ARG A 162 4.18 8.64 -9.91
CA ARG A 162 4.42 7.55 -10.88
C ARG A 162 4.88 8.06 -12.24
N ALA A 163 5.85 7.34 -12.84
CA ALA A 163 6.07 7.35 -14.28
C ALA A 163 5.79 5.94 -14.84
N ALA A 164 5.16 5.89 -16.01
CA ALA A 164 4.91 4.67 -16.76
C ALA A 164 5.33 4.92 -18.20
N VAL A 165 6.41 4.28 -18.63
CA VAL A 165 7.04 4.55 -19.93
C VAL A 165 7.23 3.26 -20.73
N GLY A 166 7.17 3.38 -22.05
CA GLY A 166 7.51 2.28 -22.96
C GLY A 166 9.02 2.11 -23.05
N ALA A 167 9.46 0.86 -23.08
CA ALA A 167 10.83 0.45 -23.40
C ALA A 167 10.82 -0.41 -24.65
N ALA A 168 11.90 -0.33 -25.45
CA ALA A 168 12.06 -1.19 -26.61
C ALA A 168 12.27 -2.64 -26.16
N GLU A 169 13.15 -2.86 -25.18
CA GLU A 169 13.46 -4.17 -24.60
C GLU A 169 13.71 -4.00 -23.09
N LEU A 170 13.49 -5.08 -22.33
CA LEU A 170 13.83 -5.17 -20.91
C LEU A 170 14.67 -6.44 -20.65
N PRO A 171 15.44 -6.49 -19.56
CA PRO A 171 16.27 -7.64 -19.24
C PRO A 171 15.46 -8.96 -19.26
N LEU A 172 16.07 -10.03 -19.76
CA LEU A 172 15.46 -11.36 -19.90
C LEU A 172 14.19 -11.40 -20.78
N GLY A 173 13.90 -10.33 -21.54
CA GLY A 173 12.66 -10.21 -22.30
C GLY A 173 11.44 -9.96 -21.41
N ALA A 174 11.63 -9.44 -20.20
CA ALA A 174 10.53 -9.16 -19.28
C ALA A 174 9.54 -8.12 -19.86
N PRO A 175 8.23 -8.29 -19.66
CA PRO A 175 7.25 -7.30 -20.13
C PRO A 175 7.21 -6.03 -19.27
N VAL A 176 7.68 -6.11 -18.01
CA VAL A 176 7.65 -5.00 -17.06
C VAL A 176 8.88 -5.05 -16.17
N GLU A 177 9.44 -3.89 -15.89
CA GLU A 177 10.42 -3.66 -14.83
C GLU A 177 9.96 -2.48 -13.96
N LEU A 178 10.17 -2.56 -12.63
CA LEU A 178 9.68 -1.57 -11.69
C LEU A 178 10.76 -1.13 -10.72
N GLU A 179 11.01 0.17 -10.64
CA GLU A 179 11.83 0.83 -9.62
C GLU A 179 10.95 1.47 -8.55
N MET A 180 11.46 1.60 -7.33
CA MET A 180 10.71 2.17 -6.21
C MET A 180 11.58 3.06 -5.32
N ILE A 181 11.00 4.17 -4.87
CA ILE A 181 11.57 5.01 -3.80
C ILE A 181 10.60 4.96 -2.62
N VAL A 182 11.14 4.62 -1.46
CA VAL A 182 10.37 4.46 -0.21
C VAL A 182 10.93 5.40 0.84
N GLU A 183 10.06 6.09 1.56
CA GLU A 183 10.43 6.77 2.79
C GLU A 183 10.25 5.80 3.96
N VAL A 184 11.29 5.68 4.79
CA VAL A 184 11.33 4.80 5.96
C VAL A 184 11.34 5.62 7.23
N GLN A 185 10.82 5.03 8.29
CA GLN A 185 10.87 5.65 9.62
C GLN A 185 12.34 5.82 10.05
N PRO A 186 12.63 6.86 10.84
CA PRO A 186 13.97 7.13 11.37
C PRO A 186 14.57 5.96 12.14
#